data_1cd71a182484247c206242d9627b6add
#
_entry.id   1cd71a182484247c206242d9627b6add
#
_cell.length_a   1.000
_cell.length_b   1.000
_cell.length_c   1.000
_cell.angle_alpha   90.00
_cell.angle_beta   90.00
_cell.angle_gamma   90.00
#
_symmetry.space_group_name_H-M   'P 1'
#
loop_
_entity.id
_entity.type
_entity.pdbx_description
1 polymer ?
#
loop_
_entity_poly.entity_id
_entity_poly.type
_entity_poly.pdbx_seq_one_letter_code
_entity_poly.pdbx_strand_id
1 'polypeptide(L)'
;MVRRAWRWIAVAIGTLMVGALLAWSFMARPIEVETAQAEVRLFQEWIEDDGRARVRERVAVTMPWTGVLERPNYREGHTIRTDEPLFWVRPVQPTMLDARTRAEWQARSASAQAAWQRASRQTEVAVVAWQRAAVTAARTVMLAEQSFVSRAQVETSVLDLQREERSWQAAQAAERAALHELEQTRVALVTGAVTPEGDRRLSVEGRRAVRMMDAMGMVPRADAVKVLRLAQAHEAVLPAGTVVMEVGDVQRPEVVVPLLSQDALRIRVGSRAYLSAWDRGMPANARTAAPSGGGGPTPAPLQAGRVEGTVRLIEPVASTKTSALGVEEQRVNVVIEPRGELPPGDGYTVRVQIVLREEAQALQVPVSAVFPQPGDPSRHAVFTVDKGRAQRVAVELQARAGTSAWVSGGLKAGQVVIVFPPASLEDGARVRAMPGHVAFSAPR
;
A
#
# COMPACT_ATOMS: atom_id res chain seq x y z
N MET A 1 21.77 84.47 47.53
CA MET A 1 21.10 84.03 46.27
C MET A 1 21.47 82.63 45.90
N VAL A 2 22.62 82.06 46.25
CA VAL A 2 23.10 80.70 45.85
C VAL A 2 22.26 79.53 46.36
N ARG A 3 21.67 79.63 47.58
CA ARG A 3 20.88 78.55 48.18
C ARG A 3 19.50 78.32 47.47
N ARG A 4 18.97 79.31 46.79
CA ARG A 4 17.69 79.15 46.04
C ARG A 4 17.92 78.49 44.68
N ALA A 5 19.03 78.81 44.02
CA ALA A 5 19.39 78.20 42.75
C ALA A 5 19.64 76.67 42.89
N TRP A 6 20.29 76.24 43.98
CA TRP A 6 20.57 74.85 44.25
C TRP A 6 19.28 74.01 44.49
N ARG A 7 18.24 74.61 45.07
CA ARG A 7 16.93 73.97 45.28
C ARG A 7 16.21 73.76 43.96
N TRP A 8 16.29 74.70 43.03
CA TRP A 8 15.70 74.52 41.69
C TRP A 8 16.45 73.52 40.84
N ILE A 9 17.73 73.40 40.90
CA ILE A 9 18.55 72.38 40.26
C ILE A 9 18.24 70.99 40.82
N ALA A 10 18.12 70.87 42.16
CA ALA A 10 17.72 69.59 42.75
C ALA A 10 16.30 69.11 42.32
N VAL A 11 15.34 70.04 42.24
CA VAL A 11 13.99 69.75 41.73
C VAL A 11 14.02 69.37 40.26
N ALA A 12 14.80 70.06 39.42
CA ALA A 12 14.94 69.74 38.01
C ALA A 12 15.57 68.35 37.78
N ILE A 13 16.59 67.97 38.55
CA ILE A 13 17.23 66.69 38.53
C ILE A 13 16.24 65.60 39.02
N GLY A 14 15.47 65.89 40.08
CA GLY A 14 14.45 64.99 40.58
C GLY A 14 13.32 64.70 39.55
N THR A 15 12.82 65.74 38.88
CA THR A 15 11.80 65.58 37.83
C THR A 15 12.36 64.84 36.61
N LEU A 16 13.60 65.07 36.23
CA LEU A 16 14.26 64.36 35.11
C LEU A 16 14.51 62.92 35.48
N MET A 17 14.87 62.62 36.72
CA MET A 17 15.03 61.22 37.20
C MET A 17 13.71 60.48 37.30
N VAL A 18 12.63 61.12 37.76
CA VAL A 18 11.29 60.56 37.75
C VAL A 18 10.81 60.38 36.34
N GLY A 19 11.05 61.30 35.42
CA GLY A 19 10.74 61.14 33.99
C GLY A 19 11.49 59.98 33.34
N ALA A 20 12.78 59.84 33.68
CA ALA A 20 13.60 58.72 33.19
C ALA A 20 13.14 57.38 33.78
N LEU A 21 12.74 57.28 35.03
CA LEU A 21 12.19 56.11 35.69
C LEU A 21 10.83 55.72 35.11
N LEU A 22 9.98 56.72 34.85
CA LEU A 22 8.69 56.45 34.15
C LEU A 22 8.96 55.99 32.74
N ALA A 23 9.84 56.65 32.00
CA ALA A 23 10.20 56.18 30.64
C ALA A 23 10.76 54.75 30.63
N TRP A 24 11.58 54.39 31.63
CA TRP A 24 12.10 53.04 31.80
C TRP A 24 11.04 52.03 32.22
N SER A 25 10.06 52.43 33.05
CA SER A 25 8.91 51.61 33.46
C SER A 25 7.94 51.30 32.29
N PHE A 26 7.81 52.26 31.36
CA PHE A 26 7.01 52.06 30.12
C PHE A 26 7.80 51.40 28.99
N MET A 27 9.06 51.12 29.16
CA MET A 27 9.84 50.38 28.17
C MET A 27 9.33 48.95 28.11
N ALA A 28 8.62 48.61 26.99
CA ALA A 28 8.07 47.29 26.79
C ALA A 28 9.16 46.21 26.98
N ARG A 29 8.93 45.33 27.94
CA ARG A 29 9.84 44.18 28.19
C ARG A 29 9.81 43.27 26.97
N PRO A 30 10.96 42.78 26.50
CA PRO A 30 11.00 41.88 25.39
C PRO A 30 10.27 40.59 25.76
N ILE A 31 9.39 40.14 24.87
CA ILE A 31 8.67 38.87 25.01
C ILE A 31 9.68 37.76 24.70
N GLU A 32 9.83 36.82 25.61
CA GLU A 32 10.67 35.63 25.37
C GLU A 32 9.93 34.67 24.44
N VAL A 33 10.56 34.29 23.33
CA VAL A 33 9.95 33.44 22.27
C VAL A 33 10.92 32.34 21.88
N GLU A 34 10.39 31.15 21.71
CA GLU A 34 11.14 30.05 21.12
C GLU A 34 11.28 30.28 19.62
N THR A 35 12.43 29.92 19.08
CA THR A 35 12.72 30.14 17.67
C THR A 35 13.24 28.88 16.99
N ALA A 36 12.94 28.76 15.72
CA ALA A 36 13.50 27.75 14.83
C ALA A 36 13.97 28.39 13.52
N GLN A 37 14.83 27.73 12.77
CA GLN A 37 15.25 28.20 11.46
C GLN A 37 14.42 27.56 10.36
N ALA A 38 14.10 28.35 9.34
CA ALA A 38 13.50 27.79 8.10
C ALA A 38 14.58 27.04 7.32
N GLU A 39 14.39 25.76 7.07
CA GLU A 39 15.36 24.89 6.41
C GLU A 39 14.81 24.33 5.10
N VAL A 40 15.69 24.19 4.11
CA VAL A 40 15.37 23.48 2.88
C VAL A 40 15.71 22.01 3.06
N ARG A 41 14.70 21.15 3.04
CA ARG A 41 14.84 19.72 3.26
C ARG A 41 13.84 18.95 2.39
N LEU A 42 14.04 17.64 2.27
CA LEU A 42 13.05 16.74 1.68
C LEU A 42 11.76 16.80 2.51
N PHE A 43 10.68 17.22 1.88
CA PHE A 43 9.34 17.17 2.44
C PHE A 43 8.59 15.95 1.90
N GLN A 44 7.98 15.19 2.79
CA GLN A 44 7.12 14.07 2.43
C GLN A 44 5.84 14.15 3.25
N GLU A 45 4.72 14.17 2.56
CA GLU A 45 3.40 13.97 3.16
C GLU A 45 2.99 12.53 2.94
N TRP A 46 2.63 11.82 4.01
CA TRP A 46 2.23 10.42 3.95
C TRP A 46 0.98 10.15 4.77
N ILE A 47 0.29 9.09 4.40
CA ILE A 47 -0.74 8.44 5.21
C ILE A 47 -0.11 7.19 5.81
N GLU A 48 -0.35 6.97 7.11
CA GLU A 48 0.11 5.78 7.82
C GLU A 48 -1.10 5.01 8.34
N ASP A 49 -1.16 3.71 8.03
CA ASP A 49 -2.17 2.79 8.56
C ASP A 49 -1.58 1.37 8.58
N ASP A 50 -2.25 0.48 9.30
CA ASP A 50 -1.87 -0.91 9.40
C ASP A 50 -2.48 -1.72 8.25
N GLY A 51 -1.61 -2.30 7.43
CA GLY A 51 -1.95 -3.26 6.40
C GLY A 51 -1.76 -4.71 6.85
N ARG A 52 -2.20 -5.62 5.98
CA ARG A 52 -1.98 -7.06 6.16
C ARG A 52 -1.28 -7.63 4.96
N ALA A 53 -0.22 -8.39 5.21
CA ALA A 53 0.38 -9.20 4.17
C ALA A 53 -0.62 -10.27 3.75
N ARG A 54 -0.81 -10.42 2.45
CA ARG A 54 -1.71 -11.39 1.85
C ARG A 54 -0.98 -12.11 0.74
N VAL A 55 -1.10 -13.42 0.69
CA VAL A 55 -0.66 -14.16 -0.47
C VAL A 55 -1.52 -13.73 -1.66
N ARG A 56 -0.86 -13.26 -2.71
CA ARG A 56 -1.52 -12.62 -3.87
C ARG A 56 -2.58 -13.50 -4.50
N GLU A 57 -2.28 -14.76 -4.64
CA GLU A 57 -3.17 -15.71 -5.25
C GLU A 57 -3.24 -16.99 -4.45
N ARG A 58 -4.46 -17.35 -4.08
CA ARG A 58 -4.77 -18.57 -3.36
C ARG A 58 -5.53 -19.49 -4.28
N VAL A 59 -5.15 -20.73 -4.27
CA VAL A 59 -5.86 -21.80 -4.97
C VAL A 59 -6.49 -22.71 -3.93
N ALA A 60 -7.81 -22.82 -3.98
CA ALA A 60 -8.54 -23.80 -3.21
C ALA A 60 -8.51 -25.15 -3.95
N VAL A 61 -7.85 -26.12 -3.34
CA VAL A 61 -7.86 -27.49 -3.83
C VAL A 61 -9.09 -28.19 -3.28
N THR A 62 -10.00 -28.56 -4.18
CA THR A 62 -11.30 -29.14 -3.80
C THR A 62 -11.36 -30.62 -4.10
N MET A 63 -12.29 -31.31 -3.45
CA MET A 63 -12.65 -32.70 -3.76
C MET A 63 -13.14 -32.79 -5.22
N PRO A 64 -12.50 -33.60 -6.04
CA PRO A 64 -12.89 -33.75 -7.45
C PRO A 64 -14.19 -34.53 -7.64
N TRP A 65 -14.54 -35.38 -6.69
CA TRP A 65 -15.79 -36.19 -6.66
C TRP A 65 -16.17 -36.48 -5.21
N THR A 66 -17.38 -36.98 -4.99
CA THR A 66 -17.83 -37.43 -3.66
C THR A 66 -17.09 -38.71 -3.29
N GLY A 67 -16.43 -38.72 -2.14
CA GLY A 67 -15.62 -39.84 -1.70
C GLY A 67 -15.15 -39.71 -0.27
N VAL A 68 -14.41 -40.72 0.18
CA VAL A 68 -13.70 -40.71 1.45
C VAL A 68 -12.36 -40.06 1.22
N LEU A 69 -12.16 -38.88 1.80
CA LEU A 69 -10.85 -38.26 1.88
C LEU A 69 -10.01 -39.06 2.89
N GLU A 70 -8.85 -39.56 2.47
CA GLU A 70 -7.88 -40.09 3.40
C GLU A 70 -7.13 -38.91 4.05
N ARG A 71 -6.62 -39.12 5.25
CA ARG A 71 -5.88 -38.08 5.97
C ARG A 71 -4.75 -37.52 5.12
N PRO A 72 -4.75 -36.20 4.81
CA PRO A 72 -3.70 -35.58 4.02
C PRO A 72 -2.34 -35.68 4.76
N ASN A 73 -1.27 -35.96 4.03
CA ASN A 73 0.09 -36.02 4.57
C ASN A 73 0.70 -34.63 4.78
N TYR A 74 0.08 -33.60 4.25
CA TYR A 74 0.54 -32.22 4.35
C TYR A 74 0.00 -31.55 5.61
N ARG A 75 0.77 -30.61 6.12
CA ARG A 75 0.39 -29.68 7.21
C ARG A 75 0.50 -28.26 6.71
N GLU A 76 -0.15 -27.33 7.40
CA GLU A 76 0.01 -25.91 7.12
C GLU A 76 1.47 -25.50 7.17
N GLY A 77 1.91 -24.70 6.19
CA GLY A 77 3.30 -24.27 6.00
C GLY A 77 4.20 -25.25 5.22
N HIS A 78 3.77 -26.49 4.97
CA HIS A 78 4.56 -27.41 4.15
C HIS A 78 4.62 -26.95 2.69
N THR A 79 5.81 -27.09 2.09
CA THR A 79 6.02 -26.85 0.66
C THR A 79 5.43 -27.99 -0.17
N ILE A 80 4.72 -27.65 -1.21
CA ILE A 80 4.12 -28.61 -2.12
C ILE A 80 5.11 -28.96 -3.22
N ARG A 81 5.31 -30.24 -3.43
CA ARG A 81 6.10 -30.79 -4.54
C ARG A 81 5.17 -31.17 -5.67
N THR A 82 5.57 -30.82 -6.87
CA THR A 82 4.75 -31.00 -8.08
C THR A 82 4.43 -32.47 -8.40
N ASP A 83 5.31 -33.35 -8.02
CA ASP A 83 5.29 -34.80 -8.29
C ASP A 83 4.67 -35.62 -7.16
N GLU A 84 4.36 -35.02 -6.01
CA GLU A 84 3.76 -35.70 -4.87
C GLU A 84 2.24 -35.55 -4.84
N PRO A 85 1.51 -36.60 -4.39
CA PRO A 85 0.07 -36.51 -4.21
C PRO A 85 -0.25 -35.60 -3.01
N LEU A 86 -1.18 -34.66 -3.20
CA LEU A 86 -1.65 -33.78 -2.13
C LEU A 86 -2.50 -34.54 -1.11
N PHE A 87 -3.37 -35.39 -1.60
CA PHE A 87 -4.20 -36.28 -0.79
C PHE A 87 -4.74 -37.43 -1.65
N TRP A 88 -5.23 -38.43 -0.95
CA TRP A 88 -5.84 -39.61 -1.55
C TRP A 88 -7.34 -39.60 -1.32
N VAL A 89 -8.10 -40.01 -2.31
CA VAL A 89 -9.55 -40.14 -2.22
C VAL A 89 -9.96 -41.54 -2.61
N ARG A 90 -10.70 -42.18 -1.73
CA ARG A 90 -11.41 -43.43 -2.06
C ARG A 90 -12.82 -43.07 -2.53
N PRO A 91 -13.21 -43.40 -3.73
CA PRO A 91 -14.58 -43.17 -4.15
C PRO A 91 -15.52 -43.99 -3.26
N VAL A 92 -16.57 -43.35 -2.76
CA VAL A 92 -17.71 -44.12 -2.20
C VAL A 92 -18.29 -44.91 -3.38
N GLN A 93 -18.34 -46.23 -3.28
CA GLN A 93 -18.78 -47.06 -4.36
C GLN A 93 -20.14 -46.57 -4.87
N PRO A 94 -20.24 -46.01 -6.09
CA PRO A 94 -21.52 -45.77 -6.69
C PRO A 94 -22.07 -47.15 -7.10
N THR A 95 -23.37 -47.29 -6.97
CA THR A 95 -24.10 -48.38 -7.67
C THR A 95 -23.52 -48.56 -9.06
N MET A 96 -23.08 -49.79 -9.39
CA MET A 96 -22.47 -50.12 -10.69
C MET A 96 -23.23 -49.43 -11.81
N LEU A 97 -22.54 -48.57 -12.59
CA LEU A 97 -23.11 -47.98 -13.79
C LEU A 97 -23.49 -49.12 -14.71
N ASP A 98 -24.77 -49.24 -14.99
CA ASP A 98 -25.26 -50.19 -16.01
C ASP A 98 -24.64 -49.83 -17.38
N ALA A 99 -24.68 -50.74 -18.34
CA ALA A 99 -24.07 -50.54 -19.65
C ALA A 99 -24.63 -49.29 -20.37
N ARG A 100 -25.88 -48.96 -20.12
CA ARG A 100 -26.55 -47.78 -20.68
C ARG A 100 -26.01 -46.47 -20.10
N THR A 101 -25.97 -46.37 -18.80
CA THR A 101 -25.43 -45.19 -18.12
C THR A 101 -23.94 -44.97 -18.43
N ARG A 102 -23.17 -46.06 -18.59
CA ARG A 102 -21.77 -45.95 -19.04
C ARG A 102 -21.67 -45.38 -20.45
N ALA A 103 -22.51 -45.87 -21.40
CA ALA A 103 -22.54 -45.33 -22.75
C ALA A 103 -22.95 -43.84 -22.78
N GLU A 104 -23.93 -43.46 -21.96
CA GLU A 104 -24.34 -42.05 -21.81
C GLU A 104 -23.19 -41.17 -21.31
N TRP A 105 -22.44 -41.59 -20.29
CA TRP A 105 -21.28 -40.87 -19.80
C TRP A 105 -20.12 -40.83 -20.79
N GLN A 106 -19.89 -41.87 -21.57
CA GLN A 106 -18.91 -41.88 -22.66
C GLN A 106 -19.28 -40.87 -23.75
N ALA A 107 -20.56 -40.85 -24.17
CA ALA A 107 -21.03 -39.87 -25.14
C ALA A 107 -20.89 -38.42 -24.60
N ARG A 108 -21.22 -38.23 -23.33
CA ARG A 108 -21.07 -36.91 -22.67
C ARG A 108 -19.62 -36.47 -22.57
N SER A 109 -18.69 -37.37 -22.22
CA SER A 109 -17.26 -37.10 -22.21
C SER A 109 -16.72 -36.74 -23.60
N ALA A 110 -17.18 -37.47 -24.64
CA ALA A 110 -16.81 -37.18 -26.04
C ALA A 110 -17.32 -35.79 -26.48
N SER A 111 -18.55 -35.41 -26.09
CA SER A 111 -19.10 -34.11 -26.40
C SER A 111 -18.37 -32.98 -25.66
N ALA A 112 -18.02 -33.18 -24.37
CA ALA A 112 -17.24 -32.25 -23.59
C ALA A 112 -15.82 -32.08 -24.16
N GLN A 113 -15.19 -33.16 -24.63
CA GLN A 113 -13.92 -33.12 -25.32
C GLN A 113 -13.98 -32.27 -26.60
N ALA A 114 -15.03 -32.47 -27.40
CA ALA A 114 -15.24 -31.68 -28.61
C ALA A 114 -15.53 -30.20 -28.29
N ALA A 115 -16.23 -29.93 -27.19
CA ALA A 115 -16.46 -28.55 -26.71
C ALA A 115 -15.16 -27.89 -26.29
N TRP A 116 -14.33 -28.58 -25.52
CA TRP A 116 -13.00 -28.06 -25.15
C TRP A 116 -12.11 -27.78 -26.35
N GLN A 117 -12.07 -28.73 -27.33
CA GLN A 117 -11.29 -28.52 -28.55
C GLN A 117 -11.76 -27.28 -29.34
N ARG A 118 -13.07 -27.07 -29.43
CA ARG A 118 -13.61 -25.86 -30.06
C ARG A 118 -13.21 -24.57 -29.31
N ALA A 119 -13.33 -24.57 -27.98
CA ALA A 119 -12.96 -23.44 -27.15
C ALA A 119 -11.45 -23.14 -27.25
N SER A 120 -10.58 -24.17 -27.26
CA SER A 120 -9.15 -24.04 -27.46
C SER A 120 -8.81 -23.40 -28.81
N ARG A 121 -9.45 -23.88 -29.92
CA ARG A 121 -9.27 -23.22 -31.22
C ARG A 121 -9.74 -21.77 -31.25
N GLN A 122 -10.81 -21.46 -30.54
CA GLN A 122 -11.29 -20.08 -30.41
C GLN A 122 -10.27 -19.19 -29.68
N THR A 123 -9.62 -19.71 -28.64
CA THR A 123 -8.55 -19.03 -27.92
C THR A 123 -7.33 -18.77 -28.83
N GLU A 124 -6.94 -19.76 -29.65
CA GLU A 124 -5.86 -19.61 -30.64
C GLU A 124 -6.19 -18.51 -31.65
N VAL A 125 -7.43 -18.44 -32.15
CA VAL A 125 -7.85 -17.36 -33.05
C VAL A 125 -7.84 -16.01 -32.37
N ALA A 126 -8.36 -15.94 -31.15
CA ALA A 126 -8.46 -14.69 -30.41
C ALA A 126 -7.07 -14.12 -30.03
N VAL A 127 -6.09 -14.96 -29.67
CA VAL A 127 -4.72 -14.51 -29.38
C VAL A 127 -4.04 -13.95 -30.62
N VAL A 128 -4.24 -14.56 -31.78
CA VAL A 128 -3.70 -14.05 -33.05
C VAL A 128 -4.32 -12.69 -33.41
N ALA A 129 -5.64 -12.54 -33.20
CA ALA A 129 -6.32 -11.26 -33.42
C ALA A 129 -5.79 -10.15 -32.50
N TRP A 130 -5.64 -10.47 -31.21
CA TRP A 130 -5.03 -9.55 -30.24
C TRP A 130 -3.59 -9.16 -30.61
N GLN A 131 -2.74 -10.13 -30.98
CA GLN A 131 -1.36 -9.85 -31.42
C GLN A 131 -1.32 -8.94 -32.65
N ARG A 132 -2.21 -9.16 -33.63
CA ARG A 132 -2.31 -8.28 -34.81
C ARG A 132 -2.74 -6.86 -34.41
N ALA A 133 -3.73 -6.73 -33.54
CA ALA A 133 -4.17 -5.45 -33.05
C ALA A 133 -3.06 -4.72 -32.27
N ALA A 134 -2.27 -5.45 -31.46
CA ALA A 134 -1.13 -4.91 -30.72
C ALA A 134 -0.05 -4.34 -31.65
N VAL A 135 0.33 -5.11 -32.69
CA VAL A 135 1.29 -4.65 -33.70
C VAL A 135 0.76 -3.44 -34.46
N THR A 136 -0.53 -3.42 -34.79
CA THR A 136 -1.15 -2.30 -35.49
C THR A 136 -1.18 -1.05 -34.62
N ALA A 137 -1.60 -1.16 -33.36
CA ALA A 137 -1.61 -0.05 -32.42
C ALA A 137 -0.20 0.52 -32.20
N ALA A 138 0.80 -0.34 -31.99
CA ALA A 138 2.19 0.09 -31.84
C ALA A 138 2.69 0.86 -33.07
N ARG A 139 2.42 0.34 -34.27
CA ARG A 139 2.78 1.01 -35.53
C ARG A 139 2.09 2.37 -35.67
N THR A 140 0.79 2.44 -35.35
CA THR A 140 0.01 3.68 -35.45
C THR A 140 0.51 4.73 -34.47
N VAL A 141 0.91 4.35 -33.25
CA VAL A 141 1.55 5.25 -32.27
C VAL A 141 2.87 5.79 -32.82
N MET A 142 3.74 4.94 -33.35
CA MET A 142 5.02 5.38 -33.95
C MET A 142 4.84 6.34 -35.13
N LEU A 143 3.82 6.10 -35.97
CA LEU A 143 3.52 7.00 -37.11
C LEU A 143 2.90 8.31 -36.61
N ALA A 144 2.19 8.32 -35.49
CA ALA A 144 1.67 9.55 -34.91
C ALA A 144 2.76 10.44 -34.31
N GLU A 145 3.80 9.87 -33.74
CA GLU A 145 5.00 10.60 -33.28
C GLU A 145 5.69 11.33 -34.45
N GLN A 146 5.63 10.75 -35.63
CA GLN A 146 6.13 11.33 -36.87
C GLN A 146 5.10 12.21 -37.61
N SER A 147 3.92 12.46 -37.00
CA SER A 147 2.83 13.27 -37.57
C SER A 147 2.22 12.71 -38.87
N PHE A 148 2.37 11.42 -39.16
CA PHE A 148 1.80 10.81 -40.38
C PHE A 148 0.34 10.39 -40.24
N VAL A 149 -0.16 10.27 -38.97
CA VAL A 149 -1.55 9.84 -38.70
C VAL A 149 -2.21 10.75 -37.66
N SER A 150 -3.53 10.81 -37.70
CA SER A 150 -4.32 11.66 -36.81
C SER A 150 -4.45 11.03 -35.39
N ARG A 151 -4.68 11.87 -34.37
CA ARG A 151 -4.97 11.40 -33.00
C ARG A 151 -6.17 10.48 -32.93
N ALA A 152 -7.22 10.75 -33.70
CA ALA A 152 -8.42 9.92 -33.78
C ALA A 152 -8.09 8.50 -34.28
N GLN A 153 -7.12 8.35 -35.18
CA GLN A 153 -6.68 7.06 -35.69
C GLN A 153 -5.87 6.28 -34.67
N VAL A 154 -5.07 6.95 -33.84
CA VAL A 154 -4.38 6.33 -32.69
C VAL A 154 -5.42 5.82 -31.69
N GLU A 155 -6.36 6.66 -31.29
CA GLU A 155 -7.42 6.30 -30.36
C GLU A 155 -8.22 5.08 -30.82
N THR A 156 -8.63 5.07 -32.09
CA THR A 156 -9.32 3.92 -32.69
C THR A 156 -8.50 2.64 -32.60
N SER A 157 -7.20 2.71 -32.93
CA SER A 157 -6.33 1.52 -32.90
C SER A 157 -6.09 1.00 -31.47
N VAL A 158 -6.04 1.89 -30.48
CA VAL A 158 -5.93 1.52 -29.06
C VAL A 158 -7.24 0.88 -28.55
N LEU A 159 -8.38 1.43 -28.93
CA LEU A 159 -9.68 0.86 -28.60
C LEU A 159 -9.88 -0.53 -29.23
N ASP A 160 -9.42 -0.71 -30.48
CA ASP A 160 -9.43 -2.01 -31.14
C ASP A 160 -8.54 -3.02 -30.41
N LEU A 161 -7.35 -2.62 -29.98
CA LEU A 161 -6.48 -3.47 -29.16
C LEU A 161 -7.17 -3.89 -27.85
N GLN A 162 -7.78 -2.98 -27.15
CA GLN A 162 -8.51 -3.28 -25.90
C GLN A 162 -9.70 -4.22 -26.15
N ARG A 163 -10.42 -4.05 -27.26
CA ARG A 163 -11.52 -4.93 -27.64
C ARG A 163 -11.02 -6.35 -27.89
N GLU A 164 -9.94 -6.52 -28.66
CA GLU A 164 -9.38 -7.84 -28.96
C GLU A 164 -8.75 -8.50 -27.72
N GLU A 165 -8.15 -7.74 -26.82
CA GLU A 165 -7.66 -8.23 -25.53
C GLU A 165 -8.80 -8.82 -24.68
N ARG A 166 -9.91 -8.11 -24.55
CA ARG A 166 -11.10 -8.61 -23.83
C ARG A 166 -11.71 -9.83 -24.50
N SER A 167 -11.71 -9.87 -25.84
CA SER A 167 -12.17 -11.02 -26.60
C SER A 167 -11.31 -12.25 -26.33
N TRP A 168 -9.99 -12.09 -26.29
CA TRP A 168 -9.05 -13.15 -25.92
C TRP A 168 -9.26 -13.64 -24.48
N GLN A 169 -9.38 -12.72 -23.51
CA GLN A 169 -9.68 -13.06 -22.11
C GLN A 169 -10.99 -13.84 -21.97
N ALA A 170 -12.03 -13.44 -22.69
CA ALA A 170 -13.30 -14.15 -22.71
C ALA A 170 -13.18 -15.57 -23.32
N ALA A 171 -12.42 -15.72 -24.42
CA ALA A 171 -12.14 -17.02 -25.03
C ALA A 171 -11.36 -17.94 -24.09
N GLN A 172 -10.35 -17.41 -23.38
CA GLN A 172 -9.62 -18.18 -22.35
C GLN A 172 -10.53 -18.64 -21.21
N ALA A 173 -11.45 -17.79 -20.76
CA ALA A 173 -12.40 -18.17 -19.72
C ALA A 173 -13.32 -19.29 -20.19
N ALA A 174 -13.80 -19.23 -21.44
CA ALA A 174 -14.62 -20.27 -22.05
C ALA A 174 -13.85 -21.59 -22.21
N GLU A 175 -12.59 -21.54 -22.61
CA GLU A 175 -11.73 -22.74 -22.70
C GLU A 175 -11.55 -23.41 -21.34
N ARG A 176 -11.28 -22.62 -20.28
CA ARG A 176 -11.14 -23.14 -18.92
C ARG A 176 -12.44 -23.81 -18.45
N ALA A 177 -13.59 -23.18 -18.69
CA ALA A 177 -14.90 -23.75 -18.35
C ALA A 177 -15.13 -25.08 -19.05
N ALA A 178 -14.85 -25.16 -20.36
CA ALA A 178 -14.97 -26.38 -21.13
C ALA A 178 -13.98 -27.47 -20.68
N LEU A 179 -12.78 -27.11 -20.28
CA LEU A 179 -11.80 -28.04 -19.70
C LEU A 179 -12.30 -28.63 -18.38
N HIS A 180 -12.85 -27.81 -17.50
CA HIS A 180 -13.43 -28.28 -16.24
C HIS A 180 -14.59 -29.23 -16.46
N GLU A 181 -15.47 -28.97 -17.42
CA GLU A 181 -16.56 -29.87 -17.76
C GLU A 181 -16.05 -31.22 -18.30
N LEU A 182 -15.01 -31.18 -19.16
CA LEU A 182 -14.35 -32.40 -19.64
C LEU A 182 -13.73 -33.19 -18.48
N GLU A 183 -13.06 -32.52 -17.55
CA GLU A 183 -12.48 -33.20 -16.39
C GLU A 183 -13.56 -33.85 -15.52
N GLN A 184 -14.68 -33.15 -15.26
CA GLN A 184 -15.81 -33.69 -14.50
C GLN A 184 -16.39 -34.96 -15.15
N THR A 185 -16.60 -34.93 -16.48
CA THR A 185 -17.14 -36.08 -17.20
C THR A 185 -16.17 -37.28 -17.24
N ARG A 186 -14.86 -37.02 -17.35
CA ARG A 186 -13.82 -38.05 -17.26
C ARG A 186 -13.78 -38.73 -15.92
N VAL A 187 -13.88 -37.92 -14.86
CA VAL A 187 -13.91 -38.42 -13.48
C VAL A 187 -15.13 -39.32 -13.27
N ALA A 188 -16.30 -38.90 -13.74
CA ALA A 188 -17.51 -39.72 -13.66
C ALA A 188 -17.35 -41.09 -14.34
N LEU A 189 -16.66 -41.13 -15.48
CA LEU A 189 -16.35 -42.39 -16.19
C LEU A 189 -15.38 -43.28 -15.42
N VAL A 190 -14.31 -42.68 -14.86
CA VAL A 190 -13.33 -43.43 -14.05
C VAL A 190 -13.97 -43.99 -12.80
N THR A 191 -14.82 -43.21 -12.14
CA THR A 191 -15.53 -43.62 -10.93
C THR A 191 -16.54 -44.75 -11.24
N GLY A 192 -17.21 -44.69 -12.39
CA GLY A 192 -18.14 -45.72 -12.84
C GLY A 192 -17.50 -46.97 -13.45
N ALA A 193 -16.22 -46.92 -13.78
CA ALA A 193 -15.45 -48.03 -14.33
C ALA A 193 -14.69 -48.85 -13.27
N VAL A 194 -14.89 -48.54 -11.98
CA VAL A 194 -14.26 -49.31 -10.91
C VAL A 194 -14.84 -50.69 -10.87
N THR A 195 -14.12 -51.64 -11.49
CA THR A 195 -14.26 -53.08 -11.22
C THR A 195 -14.10 -53.37 -9.74
N PRO A 196 -14.73 -54.41 -9.20
CA PRO A 196 -14.69 -54.71 -7.77
C PRO A 196 -13.32 -55.19 -7.24
N GLU A 197 -12.26 -54.90 -7.95
CA GLU A 197 -10.90 -55.16 -7.49
C GLU A 197 -10.41 -53.98 -6.61
N GLY A 198 -10.56 -54.20 -5.33
CA GLY A 198 -9.79 -53.69 -4.22
C GLY A 198 -9.35 -52.21 -4.25
N ASP A 199 -9.82 -51.46 -3.29
CA ASP A 199 -9.08 -50.33 -2.66
C ASP A 199 -8.28 -49.41 -3.61
N ARG A 200 -8.92 -48.95 -4.70
CA ARG A 200 -8.30 -48.05 -5.67
C ARG A 200 -8.29 -46.64 -5.11
N ARG A 201 -7.18 -46.32 -4.47
CA ARG A 201 -6.86 -44.96 -4.04
C ARG A 201 -6.55 -44.11 -5.27
N LEU A 202 -7.25 -43.01 -5.45
CA LEU A 202 -6.96 -42.03 -6.49
C LEU A 202 -6.24 -40.84 -5.88
N SER A 203 -5.08 -40.50 -6.42
CA SER A 203 -4.29 -39.37 -5.94
C SER A 203 -4.74 -38.07 -6.60
N VAL A 204 -4.85 -37.02 -5.80
CA VAL A 204 -4.90 -35.66 -6.32
C VAL A 204 -3.48 -35.12 -6.29
N GLU A 205 -2.87 -35.02 -7.46
CA GLU A 205 -1.46 -34.64 -7.59
C GLU A 205 -1.22 -33.15 -7.34
N GLY A 206 -0.09 -32.82 -6.75
CA GLY A 206 0.40 -31.43 -6.57
C GLY A 206 0.51 -30.69 -7.91
N ARG A 207 0.77 -31.42 -9.00
CA ARG A 207 0.78 -30.91 -10.38
C ARG A 207 -0.54 -30.23 -10.78
N ARG A 208 -1.69 -30.61 -10.19
CA ARG A 208 -2.98 -29.95 -10.44
C ARG A 208 -3.01 -28.55 -9.81
N ALA A 209 -2.55 -28.40 -8.57
CA ALA A 209 -2.50 -27.11 -7.90
C ALA A 209 -1.54 -26.15 -8.63
N VAL A 210 -0.37 -26.63 -9.04
CA VAL A 210 0.61 -25.86 -9.80
C VAL A 210 0.07 -25.45 -11.17
N ARG A 211 -0.63 -26.35 -11.90
CA ARG A 211 -1.30 -26.02 -13.17
C ARG A 211 -2.42 -25.00 -13.01
N MET A 212 -3.17 -25.04 -11.91
CA MET A 212 -4.17 -24.00 -11.61
C MET A 212 -3.52 -22.63 -11.40
N MET A 213 -2.36 -22.56 -10.76
CA MET A 213 -1.58 -21.33 -10.61
C MET A 213 -1.02 -20.87 -11.95
N ASP A 214 -0.48 -21.77 -12.75
CA ASP A 214 0.05 -21.47 -14.09
C ASP A 214 -1.05 -20.97 -15.03
N ALA A 215 -2.24 -21.55 -14.97
CA ALA A 215 -3.42 -21.10 -15.73
C ALA A 215 -3.89 -19.69 -15.33
N MET A 216 -3.56 -19.21 -14.13
CA MET A 216 -3.80 -17.84 -13.68
C MET A 216 -2.65 -16.86 -14.04
N GLY A 217 -1.70 -17.32 -14.87
CA GLY A 217 -0.56 -16.51 -15.33
C GLY A 217 0.58 -16.40 -14.31
N MET A 218 0.57 -17.27 -13.30
CA MET A 218 1.67 -17.41 -12.37
C MET A 218 2.55 -18.58 -12.78
N VAL A 219 3.84 -18.33 -12.91
CA VAL A 219 4.85 -19.38 -12.96
C VAL A 219 5.43 -19.51 -11.54
N PRO A 220 4.85 -20.37 -10.67
CA PRO A 220 5.39 -20.55 -9.34
C PRO A 220 6.76 -21.22 -9.46
N ARG A 221 7.74 -20.73 -8.71
CA ARG A 221 8.95 -21.51 -8.48
C ARG A 221 8.56 -22.77 -7.72
N ALA A 222 9.12 -23.91 -8.09
CA ALA A 222 8.77 -25.21 -7.51
C ALA A 222 8.78 -25.25 -5.97
N ASP A 223 9.59 -24.40 -5.33
CA ASP A 223 9.74 -24.35 -3.86
C ASP A 223 8.91 -23.24 -3.18
N ALA A 224 8.14 -22.48 -3.95
CA ALA A 224 7.41 -21.30 -3.46
C ALA A 224 6.00 -21.62 -2.99
N VAL A 225 5.40 -22.71 -3.49
CA VAL A 225 4.01 -23.06 -3.21
C VAL A 225 3.92 -23.77 -1.88
N LYS A 226 3.14 -23.21 -0.94
CA LYS A 226 2.91 -23.80 0.38
C LYS A 226 1.44 -24.01 0.65
N VAL A 227 1.16 -24.96 1.54
CA VAL A 227 -0.17 -25.13 2.12
C VAL A 227 -0.39 -23.96 3.08
N LEU A 228 -1.36 -23.10 2.75
CA LEU A 228 -1.73 -21.93 3.57
C LEU A 228 -2.68 -22.34 4.68
N ARG A 229 -3.64 -23.20 4.33
CA ARG A 229 -4.67 -23.69 5.24
C ARG A 229 -5.09 -25.10 4.88
N LEU A 230 -5.24 -25.94 5.87
CA LEU A 230 -5.79 -27.27 5.73
C LEU A 230 -7.23 -27.30 6.28
N ALA A 231 -8.22 -27.18 5.38
CA ALA A 231 -9.62 -27.12 5.76
C ALA A 231 -10.14 -28.49 6.27
N GLN A 232 -9.56 -29.59 5.76
CA GLN A 232 -9.92 -30.97 6.12
C GLN A 232 -8.65 -31.73 6.52
N ALA A 233 -8.44 -31.87 7.83
CA ALA A 233 -7.25 -32.51 8.39
C ALA A 233 -7.44 -34.01 8.71
N HIS A 234 -8.66 -34.49 8.65
CA HIS A 234 -9.02 -35.84 9.06
C HIS A 234 -9.72 -36.60 7.94
N GLU A 235 -9.70 -37.92 8.07
CA GLU A 235 -10.48 -38.79 7.17
C GLU A 235 -11.97 -38.47 7.33
N ALA A 236 -12.63 -38.20 6.20
CA ALA A 236 -14.05 -37.87 6.18
C ALA A 236 -14.66 -38.20 4.81
N VAL A 237 -15.95 -38.48 4.81
CA VAL A 237 -16.74 -38.56 3.59
C VAL A 237 -17.15 -37.17 3.15
N LEU A 238 -16.70 -36.74 2.00
CA LEU A 238 -16.91 -35.36 1.53
C LEU A 238 -17.57 -35.36 0.15
N PRO A 239 -18.48 -34.43 -0.12
CA PRO A 239 -19.06 -34.22 -1.42
C PRO A 239 -18.06 -33.56 -2.38
N ALA A 240 -18.28 -33.73 -3.69
CA ALA A 240 -17.53 -33.02 -4.72
C ALA A 240 -17.61 -31.50 -4.52
N GLY A 241 -16.50 -30.80 -4.79
CA GLY A 241 -16.40 -29.34 -4.62
C GLY A 241 -16.04 -28.86 -3.20
N THR A 242 -16.02 -29.77 -2.21
CA THR A 242 -15.59 -29.39 -0.84
C THR A 242 -14.11 -29.00 -0.84
N VAL A 243 -13.78 -27.85 -0.26
CA VAL A 243 -12.39 -27.39 -0.12
C VAL A 243 -11.65 -28.27 0.88
N VAL A 244 -10.55 -28.89 0.45
CA VAL A 244 -9.67 -29.72 1.28
C VAL A 244 -8.53 -28.90 1.84
N MET A 245 -7.86 -28.12 1.01
CA MET A 245 -6.76 -27.26 1.40
C MET A 245 -6.68 -26.02 0.51
N GLU A 246 -6.08 -24.97 1.05
CA GLU A 246 -5.72 -23.76 0.31
C GLU A 246 -4.22 -23.70 0.14
N VAL A 247 -3.76 -23.42 -1.05
CA VAL A 247 -2.34 -23.35 -1.40
C VAL A 247 -2.02 -22.01 -2.07
N GLY A 248 -0.79 -21.54 -1.94
CA GLY A 248 -0.40 -20.28 -2.54
C GLY A 248 1.10 -20.05 -2.55
N ASP A 249 1.54 -19.13 -3.41
CA ASP A 249 2.94 -18.70 -3.47
C ASP A 249 3.22 -17.67 -2.37
N VAL A 250 3.93 -18.10 -1.32
CA VAL A 250 4.26 -17.24 -0.16
C VAL A 250 5.47 -16.33 -0.41
N GLN A 251 6.17 -16.48 -1.53
CA GLN A 251 7.35 -15.64 -1.83
C GLN A 251 6.98 -14.29 -2.44
N ARG A 252 5.75 -14.13 -2.92
CA ARG A 252 5.25 -12.90 -3.52
C ARG A 252 4.01 -12.39 -2.80
N PRO A 253 4.13 -12.03 -1.52
CA PRO A 253 3.02 -11.45 -0.80
C PRO A 253 2.75 -10.03 -1.32
N GLU A 254 1.50 -9.62 -1.29
CA GLU A 254 1.08 -8.23 -1.41
C GLU A 254 0.63 -7.72 -0.04
N VAL A 255 0.62 -6.41 0.15
CA VAL A 255 0.10 -5.81 1.40
C VAL A 255 -1.18 -5.06 1.10
N VAL A 256 -2.24 -5.41 1.79
CA VAL A 256 -3.55 -4.77 1.67
C VAL A 256 -3.76 -3.88 2.87
N VAL A 257 -3.99 -2.59 2.59
CA VAL A 257 -4.22 -1.56 3.61
C VAL A 257 -5.65 -1.05 3.48
N PRO A 258 -6.51 -1.27 4.49
CA PRO A 258 -7.88 -0.76 4.48
C PRO A 258 -7.91 0.69 4.96
N LEU A 259 -7.78 1.64 4.04
CA LEU A 259 -7.78 3.08 4.34
C LEU A 259 -9.19 3.67 4.38
N LEU A 260 -9.37 4.76 5.12
CA LEU A 260 -10.59 5.55 5.03
C LEU A 260 -10.82 6.04 3.61
N SER A 261 -12.07 6.06 3.15
CA SER A 261 -12.42 6.43 1.76
C SER A 261 -11.88 7.81 1.37
N GLN A 262 -11.92 8.77 2.30
CA GLN A 262 -11.39 10.13 2.08
C GLN A 262 -9.87 10.15 1.85
N ASP A 263 -9.13 9.28 2.51
CA ASP A 263 -7.68 9.17 2.38
C ASP A 263 -7.29 8.42 1.11
N ALA A 264 -8.05 7.36 0.77
CA ALA A 264 -7.85 6.60 -0.44
C ALA A 264 -8.01 7.45 -1.72
N LEU A 265 -8.91 8.46 -1.71
CA LEU A 265 -9.10 9.40 -2.83
C LEU A 265 -7.86 10.29 -3.10
N ARG A 266 -6.98 10.46 -2.11
CA ARG A 266 -5.75 11.25 -2.23
C ARG A 266 -4.58 10.44 -2.81
N ILE A 267 -4.71 9.12 -2.87
CA ILE A 267 -3.69 8.19 -3.33
C ILE A 267 -3.86 7.91 -4.82
N ARG A 268 -2.75 7.65 -5.50
CA ARG A 268 -2.74 7.27 -6.91
C ARG A 268 -2.07 5.91 -7.07
N VAL A 269 -2.51 5.17 -8.07
CA VAL A 269 -1.78 3.96 -8.51
C VAL A 269 -0.37 4.38 -8.92
N GLY A 270 0.64 3.65 -8.46
CA GLY A 270 2.04 3.99 -8.64
C GLY A 270 2.65 4.84 -7.51
N SER A 271 1.86 5.34 -6.54
CA SER A 271 2.40 6.04 -5.35
C SER A 271 3.39 5.14 -4.61
N ARG A 272 4.48 5.75 -4.14
CA ARG A 272 5.45 5.03 -3.30
C ARG A 272 4.84 4.72 -1.95
N ALA A 273 5.19 3.57 -1.43
CA ALA A 273 4.85 3.15 -0.09
C ALA A 273 6.07 2.60 0.61
N TYR A 274 6.10 2.75 1.90
CA TYR A 274 7.13 2.19 2.76
C TYR A 274 6.46 1.23 3.74
N LEU A 275 6.97 0.03 3.75
CA LEU A 275 6.50 -1.07 4.58
C LEU A 275 7.51 -1.22 5.71
N SER A 276 7.11 -0.89 6.93
CA SER A 276 7.95 -1.15 8.10
C SER A 276 7.57 -2.52 8.65
N ALA A 277 8.57 -3.37 8.73
CA ALA A 277 8.43 -4.70 9.25
C ALA A 277 7.92 -4.63 10.69
N TRP A 278 6.85 -5.38 10.94
CA TRP A 278 6.59 -6.14 12.14
C TRP A 278 7.73 -6.07 13.14
N ASP A 279 7.37 -5.56 14.28
CA ASP A 279 8.22 -5.59 15.47
C ASP A 279 8.45 -7.05 15.90
N ARG A 280 9.33 -7.75 15.18
CA ARG A 280 9.97 -8.91 15.79
C ARG A 280 10.88 -8.35 16.85
N GLY A 281 10.38 -8.18 18.08
CA GLY A 281 11.16 -7.90 19.29
C GLY A 281 12.68 -7.87 19.09
N MET A 282 13.17 -6.86 18.35
CA MET A 282 14.58 -6.58 18.36
C MET A 282 14.90 -6.21 19.80
N PRO A 283 15.82 -6.91 20.45
CA PRO A 283 16.17 -6.62 21.82
C PRO A 283 16.52 -5.13 21.92
N ALA A 284 16.05 -4.47 22.95
CA ALA A 284 16.18 -3.04 23.16
C ALA A 284 17.63 -2.51 22.99
N ASN A 285 18.61 -3.39 23.13
CA ASN A 285 20.03 -3.13 22.95
C ASN A 285 20.48 -2.88 21.49
N ALA A 286 19.69 -3.31 20.50
CA ALA A 286 19.98 -3.00 19.09
C ALA A 286 19.52 -1.59 18.69
N ARG A 287 18.67 -0.94 19.52
CA ARG A 287 18.22 0.45 19.32
C ARG A 287 19.26 1.49 19.75
N THR A 288 20.28 1.11 20.52
CA THR A 288 21.25 2.01 21.12
C THR A 288 22.69 1.85 20.62
N ALA A 289 22.93 1.00 19.63
CA ALA A 289 24.24 0.95 18.98
C ALA A 289 24.40 2.13 18.00
N ALA A 290 24.49 3.33 18.54
CA ALA A 290 25.10 4.44 17.85
C ALA A 290 26.61 4.16 17.77
N PRO A 291 27.24 4.17 16.58
CA PRO A 291 28.69 4.12 16.51
C PRO A 291 29.23 5.43 17.12
N SER A 292 29.80 5.33 18.29
CA SER A 292 30.62 6.39 18.88
C SER A 292 31.89 6.54 18.05
N GLY A 293 32.01 7.59 17.26
CA GLY A 293 33.29 7.97 16.62
C GLY A 293 33.15 8.43 15.17
N GLY A 294 33.31 9.71 14.93
CA GLY A 294 33.66 10.29 13.64
C GLY A 294 32.63 11.21 13.01
N GLY A 295 32.88 12.52 13.08
CA GLY A 295 32.06 13.58 12.52
C GLY A 295 31.98 13.52 10.99
N GLY A 296 30.80 13.20 10.50
CA GLY A 296 30.29 13.40 9.16
C GLY A 296 28.78 13.35 9.25
N PRO A 297 28.01 14.00 8.36
CA PRO A 297 26.56 13.87 8.35
C PRO A 297 26.20 12.43 7.99
N THR A 298 26.06 11.61 9.02
CA THR A 298 25.58 10.23 8.87
C THR A 298 24.10 10.31 8.50
N PRO A 299 23.65 9.70 7.38
CA PRO A 299 22.23 9.55 7.13
C PRO A 299 21.65 8.73 8.30
N ALA A 300 20.55 9.21 8.83
CA ALA A 300 19.89 8.67 10.01
C ALA A 300 19.67 7.15 9.90
N PRO A 301 19.74 6.38 11.03
CA PRO A 301 19.65 4.91 11.04
C PRO A 301 18.21 4.39 10.84
N LEU A 302 17.48 4.96 9.89
CA LEU A 302 16.06 4.68 9.61
C LEU A 302 15.84 3.56 8.57
N GLN A 303 16.90 2.92 8.06
CA GLN A 303 16.77 2.02 6.92
C GLN A 303 16.88 0.51 7.24
N ALA A 304 17.17 0.13 8.44
CA ALA A 304 17.19 -1.29 8.81
C ALA A 304 15.76 -1.80 9.03
N GLY A 305 15.22 -2.48 8.03
CA GLY A 305 13.91 -3.14 8.12
C GLY A 305 12.75 -2.45 7.38
N ARG A 306 13.01 -1.40 6.60
CA ARG A 306 12.02 -0.72 5.79
C ARG A 306 12.05 -1.26 4.36
N VAL A 307 10.96 -1.83 3.89
CA VAL A 307 10.82 -2.34 2.52
C VAL A 307 10.08 -1.31 1.69
N GLU A 308 10.62 -0.94 0.54
CA GLU A 308 9.89 -0.10 -0.41
C GLU A 308 8.83 -0.90 -1.14
N GLY A 309 7.74 -0.23 -1.50
CA GLY A 309 6.66 -0.78 -2.29
C GLY A 309 6.00 0.28 -3.16
N THR A 310 5.12 -0.17 -4.02
CA THR A 310 4.30 0.71 -4.87
C THR A 310 2.84 0.33 -4.77
N VAL A 311 1.96 1.32 -4.78
CA VAL A 311 0.52 1.10 -4.87
C VAL A 311 0.21 0.51 -6.24
N ARG A 312 -0.22 -0.75 -6.25
CA ARG A 312 -0.56 -1.48 -7.47
C ARG A 312 -2.01 -1.28 -7.87
N LEU A 313 -2.90 -1.31 -6.89
CA LEU A 313 -4.34 -1.27 -7.11
C LEU A 313 -5.02 -0.56 -5.94
N ILE A 314 -6.04 0.21 -6.25
CA ILE A 314 -7.02 0.71 -5.30
C ILE A 314 -8.32 -0.01 -5.64
N GLU A 315 -8.84 -0.83 -4.72
CA GLU A 315 -10.07 -1.59 -4.96
C GLU A 315 -11.25 -0.61 -5.11
N PRO A 316 -12.08 -0.77 -6.15
CA PRO A 316 -13.16 0.19 -6.42
C PRO A 316 -14.35 0.05 -5.45
N VAL A 317 -14.33 -0.96 -4.59
CA VAL A 317 -15.43 -1.25 -3.65
C VAL A 317 -15.00 -0.88 -2.24
N ALA A 318 -15.76 0.02 -1.63
CA ALA A 318 -15.61 0.32 -0.21
C ALA A 318 -16.35 -0.73 0.65
N SER A 319 -15.73 -1.13 1.74
CA SER A 319 -16.34 -1.97 2.78
C SER A 319 -16.64 -1.15 4.02
N THR A 320 -17.78 -1.39 4.64
CA THR A 320 -18.11 -0.79 5.94
C THR A 320 -17.49 -1.64 7.04
N LYS A 321 -16.72 -1.01 7.91
CA LYS A 321 -16.11 -1.65 9.08
C LYS A 321 -16.46 -0.85 10.33
N THR A 322 -16.91 -1.53 11.37
CA THR A 322 -17.15 -0.89 12.66
C THR A 322 -15.82 -0.71 13.39
N SER A 323 -15.50 0.51 13.78
CA SER A 323 -14.30 0.82 14.57
C SER A 323 -14.46 0.31 16.02
N ALA A 324 -13.36 0.30 16.77
CA ALA A 324 -13.37 -0.08 18.19
C ALA A 324 -14.29 0.80 19.05
N LEU A 325 -14.64 1.98 18.55
CA LEU A 325 -15.56 2.92 19.23
C LEU A 325 -17.02 2.75 18.79
N GLY A 326 -17.36 1.73 17.99
CA GLY A 326 -18.69 1.47 17.49
C GLY A 326 -19.13 2.36 16.32
N VAL A 327 -18.24 3.15 15.73
CA VAL A 327 -18.54 4.00 14.59
C VAL A 327 -18.33 3.22 13.29
N GLU A 328 -19.27 3.30 12.38
CA GLU A 328 -19.13 2.75 11.03
C GLU A 328 -18.22 3.62 10.17
N GLU A 329 -17.17 3.00 9.66
CA GLU A 329 -16.19 3.63 8.78
C GLU A 329 -16.22 2.95 7.41
N GLN A 330 -16.26 3.76 6.37
CA GLN A 330 -16.10 3.27 5.00
C GLN A 330 -14.62 3.20 4.65
N ARG A 331 -14.14 1.99 4.37
CA ARG A 331 -12.74 1.73 4.05
C ARG A 331 -12.59 1.13 2.66
N VAL A 332 -11.58 1.60 1.96
CA VAL A 332 -11.17 1.14 0.63
C VAL A 332 -9.85 0.40 0.77
N ASN A 333 -9.75 -0.77 0.20
CA ASN A 333 -8.52 -1.53 0.21
C ASN A 333 -7.54 -0.98 -0.83
N VAL A 334 -6.36 -0.61 -0.36
CA VAL A 334 -5.23 -0.23 -1.20
C VAL A 334 -4.23 -1.37 -1.20
N VAL A 335 -3.93 -1.89 -2.39
CA VAL A 335 -3.02 -3.03 -2.56
C VAL A 335 -1.65 -2.52 -2.95
N ILE A 336 -0.65 -2.89 -2.18
CA ILE A 336 0.74 -2.48 -2.34
C ILE A 336 1.57 -3.70 -2.72
N GLU A 337 2.36 -3.54 -3.77
CA GLU A 337 3.35 -4.52 -4.21
C GLU A 337 4.72 -4.16 -3.61
N PRO A 338 5.29 -5.00 -2.73
CA PRO A 338 6.60 -4.77 -2.14
C PRO A 338 7.70 -4.96 -3.19
N ARG A 339 8.74 -4.13 -3.12
CA ARG A 339 9.93 -4.25 -3.99
C ARG A 339 11.09 -4.99 -3.33
N GLY A 340 10.90 -5.51 -2.13
CA GLY A 340 11.87 -6.28 -1.36
C GLY A 340 11.23 -7.50 -0.75
N GLU A 341 12.06 -8.30 -0.08
CA GLU A 341 11.59 -9.51 0.59
C GLU A 341 10.78 -9.15 1.84
N LEU A 342 9.54 -9.61 1.86
CA LEU A 342 8.71 -9.65 3.06
C LEU A 342 8.88 -11.02 3.71
N PRO A 343 8.71 -11.16 5.03
CA PRO A 343 8.61 -12.48 5.64
C PRO A 343 7.54 -13.30 4.96
N PRO A 344 7.87 -14.55 4.68
CA PRO A 344 6.92 -15.47 4.07
C PRO A 344 5.77 -15.72 5.03
N GLY A 345 4.56 -15.47 4.58
CA GLY A 345 3.34 -15.76 5.34
C GLY A 345 2.15 -14.92 4.92
N ASP A 346 1.02 -15.29 5.47
CA ASP A 346 -0.27 -14.71 5.19
C ASP A 346 -0.90 -14.15 6.46
N GLY A 347 -1.58 -13.01 6.37
CA GLY A 347 -2.28 -12.40 7.49
C GLY A 347 -1.42 -11.58 8.47
N TYR A 348 -0.12 -11.47 8.27
CA TYR A 348 0.75 -10.65 9.14
C TYR A 348 0.41 -9.17 9.02
N THR A 349 0.37 -8.48 10.16
CA THR A 349 0.21 -7.02 10.19
C THR A 349 1.51 -6.34 9.78
N VAL A 350 1.40 -5.36 8.90
CA VAL A 350 2.50 -4.56 8.37
C VAL A 350 2.11 -3.11 8.48
N ARG A 351 2.95 -2.29 9.11
CA ARG A 351 2.75 -0.84 9.14
C ARG A 351 3.16 -0.26 7.80
N VAL A 352 2.29 0.53 7.22
CA VAL A 352 2.44 1.08 5.87
C VAL A 352 2.37 2.58 5.90
N GLN A 353 3.33 3.23 5.25
CA GLN A 353 3.33 4.65 4.99
C GLN A 353 3.24 4.88 3.48
N ILE A 354 2.15 5.46 3.00
CA ILE A 354 1.94 5.75 1.58
C ILE A 354 2.24 7.22 1.33
N VAL A 355 3.17 7.51 0.45
CA VAL A 355 3.57 8.87 0.11
C VAL A 355 2.51 9.51 -0.79
N LEU A 356 1.94 10.62 -0.33
CA LEU A 356 0.98 11.43 -1.07
C LEU A 356 1.65 12.49 -1.92
N ARG A 357 2.65 13.14 -1.32
CA ARG A 357 3.41 14.21 -1.95
C ARG A 357 4.86 14.20 -1.46
N GLU A 358 5.76 14.44 -2.38
CA GLU A 358 7.19 14.52 -2.11
C GLU A 358 7.77 15.74 -2.82
N GLU A 359 8.58 16.54 -2.12
CA GLU A 359 9.31 17.66 -2.68
C GLU A 359 10.74 17.66 -2.10
N ALA A 360 11.72 17.51 -3.00
CA ALA A 360 13.12 17.34 -2.61
C ALA A 360 13.73 18.58 -1.93
N GLN A 361 13.30 19.75 -2.35
CA GLN A 361 13.83 21.05 -1.87
C GLN A 361 12.70 21.94 -1.35
N ALA A 362 11.96 21.46 -0.36
CA ALA A 362 10.90 22.21 0.27
C ALA A 362 11.44 23.09 1.39
N LEU A 363 11.10 24.37 1.37
CA LEU A 363 11.35 25.24 2.52
C LEU A 363 10.37 24.88 3.63
N GLN A 364 10.89 24.43 4.75
CA GLN A 364 10.11 23.92 5.87
C GLN A 364 10.27 24.76 7.10
N VAL A 365 9.18 24.93 7.82
CA VAL A 365 9.11 25.52 9.14
C VAL A 365 8.31 24.60 10.07
N PRO A 366 8.48 24.68 11.41
CA PRO A 366 7.60 23.95 12.31
C PRO A 366 6.13 24.34 12.10
N VAL A 367 5.22 23.35 12.12
CA VAL A 367 3.76 23.61 12.00
C VAL A 367 3.29 24.61 13.04
N SER A 368 3.86 24.56 14.24
CA SER A 368 3.55 25.45 15.36
C SER A 368 4.00 26.92 15.15
N ALA A 369 4.81 27.20 14.13
CA ALA A 369 5.16 28.55 13.74
C ALA A 369 4.14 29.18 12.77
N VAL A 370 3.29 28.38 12.14
CA VAL A 370 2.35 28.80 11.10
C VAL A 370 0.97 29.00 11.71
N PHE A 371 0.42 30.20 11.57
CA PHE A 371 -0.90 30.54 12.07
C PHE A 371 -1.74 31.21 10.98
N PRO A 372 -3.09 31.16 11.07
CA PRO A 372 -3.97 31.86 10.13
C PRO A 372 -3.84 33.38 10.28
N GLN A 373 -3.86 34.09 9.15
CA GLN A 373 -3.74 35.54 9.16
C GLN A 373 -5.02 36.17 9.73
N PRO A 374 -4.90 37.15 10.66
CA PRO A 374 -6.07 37.87 11.15
C PRO A 374 -6.87 38.50 10.00
N GLY A 375 -8.17 38.22 9.96
CA GLY A 375 -9.07 38.73 8.93
C GLY A 375 -9.26 37.82 7.70
N ASP A 376 -8.34 36.88 7.45
CA ASP A 376 -8.47 35.92 6.36
C ASP A 376 -7.91 34.55 6.78
N PRO A 377 -8.74 33.63 7.28
CA PRO A 377 -8.33 32.31 7.73
C PRO A 377 -7.73 31.42 6.63
N SER A 378 -7.95 31.75 5.36
CA SER A 378 -7.41 31.00 4.22
C SER A 378 -5.92 31.32 3.99
N ARG A 379 -5.45 32.46 4.46
CA ARG A 379 -4.06 32.86 4.37
C ARG A 379 -3.31 32.54 5.66
N HIS A 380 -2.04 32.23 5.50
CA HIS A 380 -1.18 31.87 6.62
C HIS A 380 -0.06 32.87 6.77
N ALA A 381 0.40 33.04 8.02
CA ALA A 381 1.52 33.90 8.35
C ALA A 381 2.44 33.20 9.34
N VAL A 382 3.66 33.69 9.44
CA VAL A 382 4.65 33.35 10.45
C VAL A 382 5.22 34.63 11.04
N PHE A 383 5.71 34.57 12.26
CA PHE A 383 6.54 35.64 12.78
C PHE A 383 8.01 35.31 12.57
N THR A 384 8.75 36.23 11.95
CA THR A 384 10.21 36.16 11.84
C THR A 384 10.85 37.10 12.87
N VAL A 385 12.08 36.84 13.26
CA VAL A 385 12.86 37.73 14.15
C VAL A 385 13.85 38.52 13.32
N ASP A 386 13.64 39.83 13.22
CA ASP A 386 14.61 40.75 12.63
C ASP A 386 15.06 41.82 13.68
N LYS A 387 16.34 41.91 13.92
CA LYS A 387 16.97 42.88 14.86
C LYS A 387 16.27 42.93 16.23
N GLY A 388 15.85 41.75 16.76
CA GLY A 388 15.17 41.66 18.07
C GLY A 388 13.70 42.11 18.07
N ARG A 389 13.08 42.20 16.89
CA ARG A 389 11.66 42.49 16.73
C ARG A 389 10.96 41.34 15.98
N ALA A 390 9.75 41.06 16.36
CA ALA A 390 8.87 40.15 15.63
C ALA A 390 8.32 40.86 14.41
N GLN A 391 8.42 40.22 13.25
CA GLN A 391 7.89 40.74 12.00
C GLN A 391 6.93 39.69 11.41
N ARG A 392 5.69 40.09 11.19
CA ARG A 392 4.69 39.18 10.59
C ARG A 392 4.90 39.10 9.08
N VAL A 393 5.13 37.92 8.61
CA VAL A 393 5.36 37.63 7.20
C VAL A 393 4.26 36.68 6.70
N ALA A 394 3.55 37.11 5.65
CA ALA A 394 2.58 36.24 4.98
C ALA A 394 3.33 35.12 4.25
N VAL A 395 2.83 33.90 4.37
CA VAL A 395 3.42 32.71 3.73
C VAL A 395 2.35 31.92 2.97
N GLU A 396 2.76 31.30 1.89
CA GLU A 396 1.93 30.37 1.15
C GLU A 396 2.19 28.95 1.66
N LEU A 397 1.22 28.42 2.37
CA LEU A 397 1.28 27.04 2.89
C LEU A 397 0.90 26.06 1.79
N GLN A 398 1.82 25.18 1.41
CA GLN A 398 1.61 24.15 0.41
C GLN A 398 1.07 22.84 1.01
N ALA A 399 1.65 22.41 2.14
CA ALA A 399 1.26 21.21 2.83
C ALA A 399 1.75 21.18 4.28
N ARG A 400 1.15 20.30 5.08
CA ARG A 400 1.58 20.01 6.45
C ARG A 400 1.81 18.52 6.58
N ALA A 401 2.92 18.13 7.20
CA ALA A 401 3.22 16.73 7.47
C ALA A 401 3.90 16.60 8.83
N GLY A 402 3.28 15.85 9.75
CA GLY A 402 3.78 15.71 11.11
C GLY A 402 4.02 17.06 11.79
N THR A 403 5.26 17.34 12.17
CA THR A 403 5.67 18.59 12.84
C THR A 403 6.14 19.68 11.88
N SER A 404 6.17 19.42 10.56
CA SER A 404 6.69 20.31 9.53
C SER A 404 5.58 20.88 8.65
N ALA A 405 5.74 22.14 8.25
CA ALA A 405 4.92 22.83 7.26
C ALA A 405 5.81 23.23 6.07
N TRP A 406 5.41 22.86 4.87
CA TRP A 406 6.06 23.32 3.64
C TRP A 406 5.46 24.65 3.19
N VAL A 407 6.31 25.66 3.02
CA VAL A 407 5.94 26.99 2.55
C VAL A 407 6.66 27.32 1.24
N SER A 408 5.96 27.92 0.30
CA SER A 408 6.53 28.26 -1.02
C SER A 408 6.88 29.72 -1.21
N GLY A 409 6.47 30.61 -0.30
CA GLY A 409 6.71 32.04 -0.43
C GLY A 409 6.78 32.76 0.91
N GLY A 410 7.32 33.97 0.88
CA GLY A 410 7.39 34.86 2.05
C GLY A 410 8.62 34.67 2.94
N LEU A 411 9.30 33.51 2.89
CA LEU A 411 10.47 33.19 3.70
C LEU A 411 11.68 32.83 2.87
N LYS A 412 12.87 33.01 3.45
CA LYS A 412 14.15 32.54 2.90
C LYS A 412 14.74 31.47 3.80
N ALA A 413 15.51 30.56 3.19
CA ALA A 413 16.27 29.57 3.93
C ALA A 413 17.19 30.22 4.97
N GLY A 414 17.26 29.64 6.16
CA GLY A 414 18.04 30.19 7.30
C GLY A 414 17.35 31.30 8.09
N GLN A 415 16.18 31.76 7.67
CA GLN A 415 15.42 32.78 8.39
C GLN A 415 14.88 32.24 9.69
N VAL A 416 15.00 33.01 10.77
CA VAL A 416 14.53 32.61 12.11
C VAL A 416 13.06 32.90 12.26
N VAL A 417 12.26 31.87 12.55
CA VAL A 417 10.83 31.95 12.79
C VAL A 417 10.49 31.68 14.26
N ILE A 418 9.45 32.33 14.76
CA ILE A 418 8.96 32.17 16.13
C ILE A 418 8.05 30.94 16.17
N VAL A 419 8.36 30.04 17.07
CA VAL A 419 7.57 28.82 17.32
C VAL A 419 6.60 29.13 18.46
N PHE A 420 5.35 28.67 18.35
CA PHE A 420 4.28 28.94 19.32
C PHE A 420 4.12 30.44 19.63
N PRO A 421 3.84 31.30 18.64
CA PRO A 421 3.68 32.72 18.91
C PRO A 421 2.54 32.96 19.90
N PRO A 422 2.81 33.68 21.04
CA PRO A 422 1.75 33.96 21.98
C PRO A 422 0.71 34.91 21.36
N ALA A 423 -0.57 34.77 21.76
CA ALA A 423 -1.67 35.57 21.22
C ALA A 423 -1.49 37.08 21.40
N SER A 424 -0.67 37.49 22.34
CA SER A 424 -0.31 38.89 22.61
C SER A 424 0.83 39.44 21.73
N LEU A 425 1.40 38.59 20.83
CA LEU A 425 2.49 39.01 19.98
C LEU A 425 1.99 39.83 18.81
N GLU A 426 2.34 41.09 18.76
CA GLU A 426 2.00 42.01 17.67
C GLU A 426 3.18 42.21 16.71
N ASP A 427 2.88 42.66 15.52
CA ASP A 427 3.89 43.04 14.54
C ASP A 427 4.75 44.21 15.07
N GLY A 428 6.09 44.09 14.96
CA GLY A 428 7.04 45.05 15.50
C GLY A 428 7.37 44.92 16.98
N ALA A 429 6.74 44.01 17.73
CA ALA A 429 7.00 43.80 19.15
C ALA A 429 8.45 43.39 19.42
N ARG A 430 9.03 43.90 20.53
CA ARG A 430 10.37 43.48 20.95
C ARG A 430 10.35 42.06 21.48
N VAL A 431 11.20 41.19 20.93
CA VAL A 431 11.32 39.80 21.32
C VAL A 431 12.76 39.44 21.70
N ARG A 432 12.88 38.52 22.64
CA ARG A 432 14.13 37.84 22.97
C ARG A 432 14.05 36.41 22.47
N ALA A 433 14.83 36.12 21.45
CA ALA A 433 14.90 34.77 20.91
C ALA A 433 15.61 33.86 21.92
N MET A 434 14.92 32.78 22.29
CA MET A 434 15.54 31.62 22.93
C MET A 434 15.68 30.52 21.87
N PRO A 435 16.85 29.87 21.75
CA PRO A 435 16.99 28.74 20.85
C PRO A 435 16.03 27.62 21.31
N GLY A 436 14.95 27.40 20.56
CA GLY A 436 14.01 26.33 20.83
C GLY A 436 14.66 24.97 20.48
N HIS A 437 14.40 23.99 21.31
CA HIS A 437 14.77 22.59 21.05
C HIS A 437 13.76 21.90 20.10
N VAL A 438 13.12 22.63 19.21
CA VAL A 438 12.26 22.04 18.20
C VAL A 438 13.17 21.43 17.13
N ALA A 439 13.67 20.24 17.42
CA ALA A 439 14.26 19.39 16.39
C ALA A 439 13.14 19.04 15.40
N PHE A 440 13.34 19.38 14.12
CA PHE A 440 12.52 18.81 13.06
C PHE A 440 12.62 17.30 13.21
N SER A 441 11.50 16.66 13.57
CA SER A 441 11.46 15.21 13.58
C SER A 441 11.74 14.75 12.15
N ALA A 442 12.89 14.15 11.94
CA ALA A 442 13.13 13.41 10.72
C ALA A 442 11.97 12.43 10.56
N PRO A 443 11.47 12.18 9.35
CA PRO A 443 10.44 11.18 9.13
C PRO A 443 10.91 9.85 9.74
N ARG A 444 10.16 9.38 10.75
CA ARG A 444 10.40 8.10 11.43
C ARG A 444 10.18 6.93 10.49
#